data_8c135c0673bc212d1ddff33123c62807
#
_entry.id   8c135c0673bc212d1ddff33123c62807
#
_cell.length_a   1.000
_cell.length_b   1.000
_cell.length_c   1.000
_cell.angle_alpha   90.00
_cell.angle_beta   90.00
_cell.angle_gamma   90.00
#
_symmetry.space_group_name_H-M   'P 1'
#
loop_
_entity.id
_entity.type
_entity.pdbx_description
1 polymer ?
#
loop_
_entity_poly.entity_id
_entity_poly.type
_entity_poly.pdbx_seq_one_letter_code
_entity_poly.pdbx_strand_id
1 'polypeptide(L)'
;MSKPVLDIMTKNNCGHIINIGSIAGKELYPKGNIYCASKFAVDAISQGMRIDLNKFNIKVSQINPGLVETNFSMVRFKDDEDKSKSVYHGVDPLVGDDVAKVISYVINCPENVNISDITVLAKSQASSTVVNRG
;
A
#
# COMPACT_ATOMS: atom_id res chain seq x y z
N MET A 1 4.70 4.43 -16.89
CA MET A 1 6.04 4.31 -16.28
C MET A 1 6.53 2.88 -16.15
N SER A 2 5.67 1.89 -15.96
CA SER A 2 6.10 0.49 -15.72
C SER A 2 6.68 -0.22 -16.95
N LYS A 3 6.19 0.08 -18.16
CA LYS A 3 6.58 -0.69 -19.37
C LYS A 3 8.09 -0.75 -19.65
N PRO A 4 8.84 0.36 -19.69
CA PRO A 4 10.28 0.30 -19.95
C PRO A 4 11.06 -0.48 -18.89
N VAL A 5 10.64 -0.40 -17.62
CA VAL A 5 11.27 -1.14 -16.52
C VAL A 5 10.95 -2.62 -16.63
N LEU A 6 9.72 -2.98 -16.98
CA LEU A 6 9.31 -4.37 -17.19
C LEU A 6 10.09 -5.01 -18.34
N ASP A 7 10.33 -4.30 -19.44
CA ASP A 7 11.14 -4.79 -20.55
C ASP A 7 12.57 -5.14 -20.11
N ILE A 8 13.16 -4.33 -19.23
CA ILE A 8 14.48 -4.60 -18.65
C ILE A 8 14.43 -5.80 -17.71
N MET A 9 13.47 -5.86 -16.81
CA MET A 9 13.32 -6.95 -15.84
C MET A 9 13.07 -8.29 -16.54
N THR A 10 12.18 -8.32 -17.51
CA THR A 10 11.89 -9.56 -18.29
C THR A 10 13.07 -10.03 -19.09
N LYS A 11 13.83 -9.11 -19.71
CA LYS A 11 15.04 -9.42 -20.44
C LYS A 11 16.15 -9.99 -19.55
N ASN A 12 16.24 -9.48 -18.34
CA ASN A 12 17.22 -9.93 -17.34
C ASN A 12 16.73 -11.14 -16.52
N ASN A 13 15.48 -11.56 -16.71
CA ASN A 13 14.84 -12.65 -15.95
C ASN A 13 14.96 -12.46 -14.43
N CYS A 14 14.85 -11.22 -13.97
CA CYS A 14 15.01 -10.82 -12.58
C CYS A 14 14.36 -9.47 -12.31
N GLY A 15 13.71 -9.34 -11.16
CA GLY A 15 13.14 -8.06 -10.72
C GLY A 15 12.24 -8.19 -9.51
N HIS A 16 11.94 -7.05 -8.90
CA HIS A 16 10.96 -6.97 -7.83
C HIS A 16 10.12 -5.69 -7.99
N ILE A 17 8.82 -5.85 -8.11
CA ILE A 17 7.86 -4.75 -8.19
C ILE A 17 7.14 -4.67 -6.86
N ILE A 18 7.09 -3.47 -6.27
CA ILE A 18 6.35 -3.21 -5.04
C ILE A 18 5.30 -2.16 -5.32
N ASN A 19 4.05 -2.56 -5.23
CA ASN A 19 2.90 -1.66 -5.37
C ASN A 19 2.45 -1.18 -3.98
N ILE A 20 2.18 0.12 -3.87
CA ILE A 20 1.61 0.69 -2.66
C ILE A 20 0.09 0.73 -2.78
N GLY A 21 -0.52 -0.23 -2.12
CA GLY A 21 -1.97 -0.34 -1.98
C GLY A 21 -2.51 0.55 -0.86
N SER A 22 -3.43 0.00 -0.11
CA SER A 22 -4.02 0.56 1.12
C SER A 22 -4.91 -0.50 1.75
N ILE A 23 -5.19 -0.38 3.06
CA ILE A 23 -6.29 -1.12 3.68
C ILE A 23 -7.63 -0.86 2.95
N ALA A 24 -7.79 0.32 2.36
CA ALA A 24 -8.94 0.69 1.52
C ALA A 24 -9.05 -0.14 0.22
N GLY A 25 -8.05 -0.92 -0.13
CA GLY A 25 -8.10 -1.92 -1.20
C GLY A 25 -8.51 -3.31 -0.72
N LYS A 26 -8.75 -3.48 0.58
CA LYS A 26 -9.21 -4.71 1.23
C LYS A 26 -10.58 -4.55 1.87
N GLU A 27 -10.88 -3.35 2.31
CA GLU A 27 -12.09 -3.00 3.05
C GLU A 27 -12.70 -1.69 2.54
N LEU A 28 -14.02 -1.58 2.63
CA LEU A 28 -14.74 -0.36 2.29
C LEU A 28 -15.01 0.48 3.55
N TYR A 29 -15.12 1.79 3.36
CA TYR A 29 -15.59 2.70 4.41
C TYR A 29 -16.53 3.77 3.84
N PRO A 30 -17.41 4.34 4.66
CA PRO A 30 -18.38 5.34 4.21
C PRO A 30 -17.72 6.53 3.51
N LYS A 31 -18.32 6.99 2.39
CA LYS A 31 -17.82 8.10 1.56
C LYS A 31 -16.44 7.86 0.91
N GLY A 32 -15.92 6.62 0.95
CA GLY A 32 -14.64 6.24 0.37
C GLY A 32 -14.71 5.48 -0.95
N ASN A 33 -15.91 5.30 -1.53
CA ASN A 33 -16.16 4.38 -2.63
C ASN A 33 -15.19 4.53 -3.82
N ILE A 34 -14.96 5.74 -4.32
CA ILE A 34 -14.05 5.97 -5.47
C ILE A 34 -12.60 5.66 -5.09
N TYR A 35 -12.15 6.12 -3.93
CA TYR A 35 -10.80 5.81 -3.45
C TYR A 35 -10.63 4.30 -3.21
N CYS A 36 -11.59 3.67 -2.53
CA CYS A 36 -11.57 2.22 -2.33
C CYS A 36 -11.52 1.48 -3.66
N ALA A 37 -12.40 1.84 -4.63
CA ALA A 37 -12.39 1.23 -5.96
C ALA A 37 -11.01 1.32 -6.62
N SER A 38 -10.34 2.48 -6.54
CA SER A 38 -8.99 2.65 -7.07
C SER A 38 -7.97 1.73 -6.40
N LYS A 39 -8.07 1.52 -5.08
CA LYS A 39 -7.16 0.67 -4.32
C LYS A 39 -7.46 -0.82 -4.49
N PHE A 40 -8.73 -1.21 -4.67
CA PHE A 40 -9.10 -2.56 -5.10
C PHE A 40 -8.56 -2.87 -6.51
N ALA A 41 -8.56 -1.88 -7.41
CA ALA A 41 -7.93 -2.03 -8.72
C ALA A 41 -6.42 -2.27 -8.62
N VAL A 42 -5.72 -1.58 -7.72
CA VAL A 42 -4.28 -1.84 -7.45
C VAL A 42 -4.07 -3.26 -6.94
N ASP A 43 -4.96 -3.77 -6.09
CA ASP A 43 -4.90 -5.15 -5.61
C ASP A 43 -5.03 -6.16 -6.76
N ALA A 44 -6.05 -6.00 -7.58
CA ALA A 44 -6.26 -6.85 -8.75
C ALA A 44 -5.09 -6.80 -9.74
N ILE A 45 -4.56 -5.60 -10.02
CA ILE A 45 -3.40 -5.40 -10.88
C ILE A 45 -2.16 -6.11 -10.29
N SER A 46 -1.92 -6.00 -8.99
CA SER A 46 -0.79 -6.65 -8.32
C SER A 46 -0.86 -8.17 -8.42
N GLN A 47 -2.07 -8.72 -8.24
CA GLN A 47 -2.30 -10.16 -8.42
C GLN A 47 -2.09 -10.60 -9.87
N GLY A 48 -2.63 -9.87 -10.84
CA GLY A 48 -2.44 -10.15 -12.27
C GLY A 48 -0.97 -10.07 -12.66
N MET A 49 -0.25 -9.02 -12.27
CA MET A 49 1.19 -8.89 -12.51
C MET A 49 1.98 -10.07 -11.93
N ARG A 50 1.61 -10.57 -10.75
CA ARG A 50 2.27 -11.71 -10.13
C ARG A 50 2.11 -12.98 -10.98
N ILE A 51 0.93 -13.19 -11.55
CA ILE A 51 0.64 -14.32 -12.44
C ILE A 51 1.44 -14.18 -13.75
N ASP A 52 1.36 -13.02 -14.39
CA ASP A 52 1.93 -12.80 -15.73
C ASP A 52 3.46 -12.79 -15.73
N LEU A 53 4.07 -12.29 -14.63
CA LEU A 53 5.53 -12.10 -14.53
C LEU A 53 6.24 -13.26 -13.83
N ASN A 54 5.52 -14.23 -13.29
CA ASN A 54 6.10 -15.40 -12.62
C ASN A 54 7.12 -16.13 -13.50
N LYS A 55 6.81 -16.33 -14.78
CA LYS A 55 7.69 -17.00 -15.76
C LYS A 55 9.02 -16.28 -16.03
N PHE A 56 9.16 -15.04 -15.59
CA PHE A 56 10.36 -14.22 -15.73
C PHE A 56 11.12 -14.05 -14.40
N ASN A 57 10.80 -14.84 -13.38
CA ASN A 57 11.39 -14.74 -12.05
C ASN A 57 11.27 -13.32 -11.43
N ILE A 58 10.22 -12.58 -11.76
CA ILE A 58 9.95 -11.25 -11.23
C ILE A 58 9.00 -11.38 -10.05
N LYS A 59 9.45 -10.90 -8.88
CA LYS A 59 8.62 -10.81 -7.67
C LYS A 59 7.66 -9.63 -7.77
N VAL A 60 6.44 -9.81 -7.26
CA VAL A 60 5.47 -8.72 -7.15
C VAL A 60 4.86 -8.74 -5.76
N SER A 61 5.10 -7.67 -5.02
CA SER A 61 4.60 -7.46 -3.66
C SER A 61 3.63 -6.29 -3.62
N GLN A 62 2.73 -6.32 -2.66
CA GLN A 62 1.84 -5.19 -2.36
C GLN A 62 1.91 -4.86 -0.88
N ILE A 63 2.13 -3.59 -0.57
CA ILE A 63 2.10 -3.06 0.79
C ILE A 63 0.80 -2.25 0.95
N ASN A 64 0.00 -2.58 1.96
CA ASN A 64 -1.30 -1.96 2.22
C ASN A 64 -1.27 -1.22 3.55
N PRO A 65 -0.83 0.05 3.58
CA PRO A 65 -0.85 0.84 4.79
C PRO A 65 -2.28 1.20 5.22
N GLY A 66 -2.46 1.31 6.52
CA GLY A 66 -3.65 1.93 7.13
C GLY A 66 -3.51 3.45 7.23
N LEU A 67 -3.73 3.98 8.44
CA LEU A 67 -3.60 5.41 8.73
C LEU A 67 -2.12 5.78 8.80
N VAL A 68 -1.65 6.49 7.79
CA VAL A 68 -0.29 7.06 7.74
C VAL A 68 -0.39 8.57 7.72
N GLU A 69 0.27 9.24 8.65
CA GLU A 69 0.35 10.69 8.67
C GLU A 69 1.26 11.18 7.53
N THR A 70 0.64 11.83 6.56
CA THR A 70 1.29 12.37 5.37
C THR A 70 0.48 13.56 4.84
N ASN A 71 0.99 14.23 3.83
CA ASN A 71 0.25 15.28 3.11
C ASN A 71 -0.99 14.77 2.35
N PHE A 72 -1.23 13.45 2.33
CA PHE A 72 -2.39 12.86 1.65
C PHE A 72 -3.72 13.39 2.19
N SER A 73 -3.86 13.54 3.50
CA SER A 73 -5.08 14.07 4.11
C SER A 73 -5.31 15.54 3.73
N MET A 74 -4.26 16.37 3.66
CA MET A 74 -4.35 17.74 3.19
C MET A 74 -4.86 17.83 1.76
N VAL A 75 -4.25 17.07 0.86
CA VAL A 75 -4.66 17.00 -0.56
C VAL A 75 -6.09 16.48 -0.70
N ARG A 76 -6.46 15.44 0.07
CA ARG A 76 -7.79 14.84 0.05
C ARG A 76 -8.89 15.83 0.46
N PHE A 77 -8.63 16.63 1.47
CA PHE A 77 -9.59 17.61 2.00
C PHE A 77 -9.41 19.02 1.42
N LYS A 78 -8.66 19.17 0.32
CA LYS A 78 -8.45 20.44 -0.39
C LYS A 78 -7.95 21.54 0.53
N ASP A 79 -6.91 21.23 1.30
CA ASP A 79 -6.26 22.12 2.27
C ASP A 79 -7.14 22.54 3.47
N ASP A 80 -8.23 21.82 3.74
CA ASP A 80 -9.00 21.96 4.98
C ASP A 80 -8.21 21.29 6.13
N GLU A 81 -7.44 22.11 6.84
CA GLU A 81 -6.56 21.64 7.92
C GLU A 81 -7.33 20.98 9.07
N ASP A 82 -8.49 21.49 9.42
CA ASP A 82 -9.28 20.95 10.55
C ASP A 82 -9.77 19.53 10.24
N LYS A 83 -10.28 19.31 9.04
CA LYS A 83 -10.66 17.97 8.59
C LYS A 83 -9.47 17.04 8.45
N SER A 84 -8.35 17.56 7.93
CA SER A 84 -7.12 16.77 7.80
C SER A 84 -6.60 16.31 9.16
N LYS A 85 -6.54 17.21 10.14
CA LYS A 85 -6.10 16.91 11.51
C LYS A 85 -7.09 16.00 12.24
N SER A 86 -8.40 16.12 11.97
CA SER A 86 -9.43 15.29 12.60
C SER A 86 -9.28 13.80 12.29
N VAL A 87 -8.68 13.45 11.16
CA VAL A 87 -8.41 12.05 10.78
C VAL A 87 -7.51 11.37 11.81
N TYR A 88 -6.53 12.10 12.33
CA TYR A 88 -5.50 11.57 13.25
C TYR A 88 -5.78 11.89 14.72
N HIS A 89 -6.85 12.62 15.02
CA HIS A 89 -7.19 12.97 16.41
C HIS A 89 -7.37 11.72 17.28
N GLY A 90 -6.65 11.68 18.40
CA GLY A 90 -6.67 10.55 19.34
C GLY A 90 -6.04 9.25 18.80
N VAL A 91 -5.24 9.33 17.75
CA VAL A 91 -4.53 8.18 17.16
C VAL A 91 -3.04 8.50 17.11
N ASP A 92 -2.22 7.49 17.39
CA ASP A 92 -0.80 7.49 17.06
C ASP A 92 -0.66 6.82 15.67
N PRO A 93 -0.65 7.60 14.57
CA PRO A 93 -0.67 7.04 13.22
C PRO A 93 0.69 6.48 12.83
N LEU A 94 0.72 5.66 11.79
CA LEU A 94 1.97 5.34 11.11
C LEU A 94 2.57 6.61 10.50
N VAL A 95 3.88 6.62 10.35
CA VAL A 95 4.59 7.61 9.54
C VAL A 95 5.22 6.96 8.31
N GLY A 96 5.62 7.77 7.34
CA GLY A 96 6.22 7.26 6.10
C GLY A 96 7.40 6.32 6.33
N ASP A 97 8.19 6.57 7.39
CA ASP A 97 9.35 5.75 7.76
C ASP A 97 8.96 4.33 8.20
N ASP A 98 7.81 4.16 8.85
CA ASP A 98 7.31 2.84 9.24
C ASP A 98 6.97 2.00 8.00
N VAL A 99 6.34 2.62 7.00
CA VAL A 99 6.05 1.97 5.72
C VAL A 99 7.35 1.65 4.97
N ALA A 100 8.33 2.57 4.99
CA ALA A 100 9.62 2.36 4.35
C ALA A 100 10.41 1.20 4.97
N LYS A 101 10.35 1.00 6.30
CA LYS A 101 10.95 -0.16 6.97
C LYS A 101 10.34 -1.47 6.50
N VAL A 102 9.02 -1.52 6.33
CA VAL A 102 8.33 -2.71 5.80
C VAL A 102 8.75 -2.99 4.35
N ILE A 103 8.82 -1.95 3.51
CA ILE A 103 9.30 -2.08 2.14
C ILE A 103 10.74 -2.62 2.13
N SER A 104 11.62 -2.06 2.96
CA SER A 104 13.00 -2.53 3.10
C SER A 104 13.06 -4.00 3.52
N TYR A 105 12.23 -4.43 4.47
CA TYR A 105 12.14 -5.83 4.86
C TYR A 105 11.76 -6.73 3.69
N VAL A 106 10.72 -6.35 2.93
CA VAL A 106 10.23 -7.11 1.77
C VAL A 106 11.30 -7.23 0.66
N ILE A 107 12.04 -6.15 0.39
CA ILE A 107 13.11 -6.13 -0.61
C ILE A 107 14.25 -7.09 -0.21
N ASN A 108 14.60 -7.11 1.08
CA ASN A 108 15.73 -7.89 1.58
C ASN A 108 15.40 -9.36 1.88
N CYS A 109 14.19 -9.82 1.59
CA CYS A 109 13.86 -11.24 1.67
C CYS A 109 14.70 -12.08 0.70
N PRO A 110 15.02 -13.34 1.07
CA PRO A 110 15.72 -14.27 0.18
C PRO A 110 15.07 -14.34 -1.20
N GLU A 111 15.86 -14.67 -2.21
CA GLU A 111 15.41 -14.63 -3.62
C GLU A 111 14.21 -15.56 -3.87
N ASN A 112 14.16 -16.71 -3.23
CA ASN A 112 13.06 -17.66 -3.31
C ASN A 112 11.82 -17.27 -2.52
N VAL A 113 11.86 -16.14 -1.78
CA VAL A 113 10.73 -15.63 -0.98
C VAL A 113 10.09 -14.45 -1.67
N ASN A 114 8.81 -14.56 -1.94
CA ASN A 114 7.97 -13.45 -2.39
C ASN A 114 6.86 -13.18 -1.37
N ILE A 115 6.99 -12.10 -0.61
CA ILE A 115 5.90 -11.62 0.24
C ILE A 115 4.90 -10.92 -0.67
N SER A 116 3.83 -11.62 -0.98
CA SER A 116 2.87 -11.17 -1.99
C SER A 116 2.00 -10.02 -1.56
N ASP A 117 1.66 -9.97 -0.28
CA ASP A 117 0.74 -8.96 0.29
C ASP A 117 1.04 -8.76 1.78
N ILE A 118 1.09 -7.50 2.21
CA ILE A 118 1.29 -7.14 3.61
C ILE A 118 0.41 -5.94 3.96
N THR A 119 -0.40 -6.07 5.02
CA THR A 119 -1.15 -4.95 5.58
C THR A 119 -0.47 -4.45 6.84
N VAL A 120 -0.26 -3.14 6.92
CA VAL A 120 0.42 -2.47 8.03
C VAL A 120 -0.52 -1.44 8.63
N LEU A 121 -0.89 -1.64 9.89
CA LEU A 121 -1.83 -0.78 10.60
C LEU A 121 -1.16 -0.08 11.77
N ALA A 122 -1.61 1.12 12.10
CA ALA A 122 -1.31 1.71 13.38
C ALA A 122 -1.84 0.78 14.50
N LYS A 123 -1.16 0.70 15.64
CA LYS A 123 -1.54 -0.18 16.76
C LYS A 123 -2.99 0.02 17.19
N SER A 124 -3.47 1.25 17.13
CA SER A 124 -4.85 1.62 17.49
C SER A 124 -5.89 1.35 16.40
N GLN A 125 -5.46 0.97 15.18
CA GLN A 125 -6.35 0.70 14.05
C GLN A 125 -6.59 -0.79 13.86
N ALA A 126 -7.83 -1.23 13.97
CA ALA A 126 -8.22 -2.63 13.74
C ALA A 126 -8.77 -2.88 12.33
N SER A 127 -9.38 -1.86 11.71
CA SER A 127 -9.93 -1.92 10.35
C SER A 127 -9.96 -0.52 9.71
N SER A 128 -10.47 -0.41 8.50
CA SER A 128 -10.68 0.88 7.84
C SER A 128 -11.67 1.80 8.59
N THR A 129 -12.51 1.25 9.46
CA THR A 129 -13.56 1.97 10.20
C THR A 129 -13.44 1.86 11.72
N VAL A 130 -12.69 0.88 12.22
CA VAL A 130 -12.54 0.65 13.66
C VAL A 130 -11.17 1.14 14.11
N VAL A 131 -11.18 2.24 14.85
CA VAL A 131 -9.98 2.88 15.39
C VAL A 131 -10.23 3.23 16.86
N ASN A 132 -9.35 2.77 17.74
CA ASN A 132 -9.35 3.18 19.14
C ASN A 132 -8.71 4.57 19.25
N ARG A 133 -9.49 5.53 19.70
CA ARG A 133 -9.11 6.95 19.77
C ARG A 133 -8.96 7.42 21.22
N GLY A 134 -8.36 6.64 22.06
CA GLY A 134 -7.94 6.94 23.43
C GLY A 134 -8.74 7.98 24.19
#